data_bd2884e0fbca5da59774d4ef100c6f27
#
_entry.id   bd2884e0fbca5da59774d4ef100c6f27
#
_cell.length_a   1.000
_cell.length_b   1.000
_cell.length_c   1.000
_cell.angle_alpha   90.00
_cell.angle_beta   90.00
_cell.angle_gamma   90.00
#
_symmetry.space_group_name_H-M   'P 1'
#
loop_
_entity.id
_entity.type
_entity.pdbx_description
1 polymer ?
#
loop_
_entity_poly.entity_id
_entity_poly.type
_entity_poly.pdbx_seq_one_letter_code
_entity_poly.pdbx_strand_id
1 'polypeptide(L)'
;MELFCNKIMNCKYFKIRSKKNKKYCYCTLLKKEVSFNCYRECNNKEYKQYKSITNRTTKQSKLDKSRTVSLFTDNLNVCYLCGCKKEHLHEVFFGRNRVNSIRYGLFIPVCEKCHRKCHNDADLINSLHKKGQLLFVCNYPELEFVDIFRTNYIN
;
A
#
# COMPACT_ATOMS: atom_id res chain seq x y z
N MET A 1 -1.67 -12.54 17.03
CA MET A 1 -0.74 -11.59 16.37
C MET A 1 -1.49 -10.99 15.19
N GLU A 2 -2.28 -9.94 15.49
CA GLU A 2 -3.21 -9.34 14.52
C GLU A 2 -2.51 -8.14 13.86
N LEU A 3 -1.86 -8.40 12.72
CA LEU A 3 -1.49 -7.33 11.81
C LEU A 3 -2.76 -6.91 11.06
N PHE A 4 -3.53 -6.00 11.68
CA PHE A 4 -4.63 -5.33 10.97
C PHE A 4 -4.06 -4.47 9.88
N CYS A 5 -4.08 -4.98 8.66
CA CYS A 5 -3.88 -4.18 7.47
C CYS A 5 -5.10 -3.25 7.32
N ASN A 6 -5.02 -2.04 7.90
CA ASN A 6 -6.12 -1.06 7.88
C ASN A 6 -6.48 -0.55 6.47
N LYS A 7 -5.75 -0.96 5.43
CA LYS A 7 -5.98 -0.58 4.03
C LYS A 7 -6.59 -1.67 3.15
N ILE A 8 -6.92 -2.85 3.69
CA ILE A 8 -7.42 -3.99 2.91
C ILE A 8 -8.79 -3.72 2.25
N MET A 9 -9.45 -2.60 2.56
CA MET A 9 -10.83 -2.41 2.16
C MET A 9 -11.01 -1.19 1.27
N ASN A 10 -10.70 -1.40 -0.01
CA ASN A 10 -10.90 -0.40 -1.06
C ASN A 10 -12.37 -0.18 -1.45
N CYS A 11 -13.31 -0.93 -0.88
CA CYS A 11 -14.72 -0.69 -1.10
C CYS A 11 -15.14 0.58 -0.35
N LYS A 12 -15.60 1.61 -1.07
CA LYS A 12 -16.04 2.88 -0.45
C LYS A 12 -17.19 2.70 0.54
N TYR A 13 -17.95 1.62 0.41
CA TYR A 13 -19.12 1.31 1.25
C TYR A 13 -18.76 0.48 2.50
N PHE A 14 -17.57 -0.08 2.57
CA PHE A 14 -17.15 -0.89 3.70
C PHE A 14 -16.62 -0.02 4.84
N LYS A 15 -17.11 -0.24 6.05
CA LYS A 15 -16.65 0.45 7.26
C LYS A 15 -16.53 -0.51 8.43
N ILE A 16 -15.51 -0.33 9.26
CA ILE A 16 -15.42 -0.98 10.56
C ILE A 16 -16.13 -0.08 11.56
N ARG A 17 -17.05 -0.65 12.33
CA ARG A 17 -17.77 0.01 13.41
C ARG A 17 -17.52 -0.72 14.73
N SER A 18 -17.71 -0.06 15.86
CA SER A 18 -17.64 -0.67 17.19
C SER A 18 -18.94 -0.46 17.95
N LYS A 19 -19.40 -1.51 18.63
CA LYS A 19 -20.53 -1.47 19.54
C LYS A 19 -20.21 -2.34 20.76
N LYS A 20 -20.33 -1.81 21.97
CA LYS A 20 -20.03 -2.52 23.23
C LYS A 20 -18.64 -3.23 23.18
N ASN A 21 -17.58 -2.50 22.78
CA ASN A 21 -16.20 -2.98 22.66
C ASN A 21 -15.97 -4.11 21.63
N LYS A 22 -16.95 -4.49 20.82
CA LYS A 22 -16.79 -5.42 19.71
C LYS A 22 -16.73 -4.67 18.39
N LYS A 23 -15.71 -4.94 17.59
CA LYS A 23 -15.59 -4.39 16.23
C LYS A 23 -16.36 -5.29 15.25
N TYR A 24 -17.10 -4.70 14.34
CA TYR A 24 -17.84 -5.41 13.28
C TYR A 24 -17.71 -4.67 11.95
N CYS A 25 -17.88 -5.42 10.88
CA CYS A 25 -17.84 -4.91 9.53
C CYS A 25 -19.22 -4.48 9.07
N TYR A 26 -19.35 -3.30 8.48
CA TYR A 26 -20.62 -2.72 8.05
C TYR A 26 -20.54 -2.22 6.62
N CYS A 27 -21.49 -2.63 5.78
CA CYS A 27 -21.64 -2.08 4.43
C CYS A 27 -22.65 -0.93 4.44
N THR A 28 -22.21 0.28 4.07
CA THR A 28 -23.07 1.46 4.05
C THR A 28 -24.05 1.45 2.88
N LEU A 29 -23.74 0.74 1.78
CA LEU A 29 -24.66 0.57 0.65
C LEU A 29 -25.81 -0.37 1.02
N LEU A 30 -25.49 -1.54 1.60
CA LEU A 30 -26.50 -2.53 2.00
C LEU A 30 -27.12 -2.22 3.36
N LYS A 31 -26.62 -1.21 4.09
CA LYS A 31 -27.05 -0.79 5.43
C LYS A 31 -27.10 -1.93 6.46
N LYS A 32 -26.20 -2.91 6.35
CA LYS A 32 -26.14 -4.11 7.22
C LYS A 32 -24.74 -4.51 7.63
N GLU A 33 -24.64 -5.33 8.66
CA GLU A 33 -23.40 -6.01 9.01
C GLU A 33 -23.03 -7.03 7.92
N VAL A 34 -21.75 -7.14 7.64
CA VAL A 34 -21.20 -8.03 6.61
C VAL A 34 -19.99 -8.79 7.16
N SER A 35 -19.66 -9.93 6.56
CA SER A 35 -18.46 -10.67 6.91
C SER A 35 -17.20 -9.87 6.53
N PHE A 36 -16.09 -10.19 7.18
CA PHE A 36 -14.79 -9.58 6.86
C PHE A 36 -14.37 -9.83 5.39
N ASN A 37 -14.82 -10.95 4.81
CA ASN A 37 -14.53 -11.33 3.42
C ASN A 37 -15.55 -10.78 2.41
N CYS A 38 -16.59 -10.07 2.84
CA CYS A 38 -17.62 -9.52 1.96
C CYS A 38 -17.06 -8.72 0.78
N TYR A 39 -15.91 -8.05 0.96
CA TYR A 39 -15.29 -7.27 -0.11
C TYR A 39 -14.79 -8.13 -1.28
N ARG A 40 -14.45 -9.43 -1.07
CA ARG A 40 -14.00 -10.35 -2.11
C ARG A 40 -15.16 -10.84 -2.99
N GLU A 41 -16.33 -10.98 -2.40
CA GLU A 41 -17.51 -11.62 -3.02
C GLU A 41 -18.60 -10.61 -3.43
N CYS A 42 -18.42 -9.33 -3.16
CA CYS A 42 -19.44 -8.32 -3.38
C CYS A 42 -19.51 -7.88 -4.85
N ASN A 43 -20.62 -8.12 -5.51
CA ASN A 43 -20.88 -7.68 -6.90
C ASN A 43 -21.07 -6.15 -7.03
N ASN A 44 -21.33 -5.45 -5.92
CA ASN A 44 -21.54 -3.98 -5.87
C ASN A 44 -20.32 -3.23 -5.35
N LYS A 45 -19.12 -3.83 -5.35
CA LYS A 45 -17.93 -3.16 -4.89
C LYS A 45 -17.55 -2.05 -5.87
N GLU A 46 -17.65 -0.81 -5.40
CA GLU A 46 -17.00 0.31 -6.04
C GLU A 46 -15.64 0.52 -5.39
N TYR A 47 -14.59 0.29 -6.13
CA TYR A 47 -13.24 0.61 -5.70
C TYR A 47 -13.09 2.13 -5.60
N LYS A 48 -12.40 2.61 -4.56
CA LYS A 48 -11.86 3.95 -4.61
C LYS A 48 -10.94 3.99 -5.82
N GLN A 49 -11.34 4.68 -6.87
CA GLN A 49 -10.46 4.92 -8.01
C GLN A 49 -9.26 5.70 -7.50
N TYR A 50 -8.17 5.01 -7.22
CA TYR A 50 -6.87 5.66 -7.24
C TYR A 50 -6.68 6.10 -8.68
N LYS A 51 -6.64 7.42 -8.92
CA LYS A 51 -6.34 7.96 -10.24
C LYS A 51 -5.11 7.23 -10.75
N SER A 52 -5.29 6.39 -11.75
CA SER A 52 -4.17 5.74 -12.41
C SER A 52 -3.26 6.87 -12.89
N ILE A 53 -2.05 6.90 -12.37
CA ILE A 53 -1.08 7.86 -12.83
C ILE A 53 -0.72 7.43 -14.25
N THR A 54 -1.43 7.98 -15.23
CA THR A 54 -1.13 7.78 -16.65
C THR A 54 0.20 8.47 -16.93
N ASN A 55 1.28 7.69 -17.04
CA ASN A 55 2.61 8.27 -17.13
C ASN A 55 3.35 7.89 -18.38
N ARG A 56 3.46 8.87 -19.22
CA ARG A 56 4.59 9.04 -20.14
C ARG A 56 5.43 10.23 -19.69
N THR A 57 6.13 10.15 -18.56
CA THR A 57 7.08 11.20 -18.19
C THR A 57 8.44 10.60 -17.97
N THR A 58 9.32 10.82 -18.91
CA THR A 58 10.74 10.45 -18.86
C THR A 58 11.58 11.33 -17.92
N LYS A 59 11.01 12.41 -17.37
CA LYS A 59 11.74 13.33 -16.49
C LYS A 59 11.55 12.95 -15.02
N GLN A 60 12.66 12.69 -14.33
CA GLN A 60 12.76 12.33 -12.91
C GLN A 60 11.88 13.25 -12.02
N SER A 61 11.90 14.58 -12.24
CA SER A 61 11.13 15.54 -11.46
C SER A 61 9.62 15.35 -11.54
N LYS A 62 9.10 14.82 -12.67
CA LYS A 62 7.69 14.54 -12.83
C LYS A 62 7.29 13.24 -12.13
N LEU A 63 8.15 12.23 -12.20
CA LEU A 63 7.96 10.97 -11.49
C LEU A 63 8.00 11.19 -9.97
N ASP A 64 8.91 12.04 -9.49
CA ASP A 64 9.02 12.37 -8.07
C ASP A 64 7.77 13.11 -7.55
N LYS A 65 7.18 14.00 -8.35
CA LYS A 65 5.93 14.70 -8.02
C LYS A 65 4.70 13.78 -7.98
N SER A 66 4.77 12.59 -8.58
CA SER A 66 3.66 11.62 -8.57
C SER A 66 3.56 10.78 -7.30
N ARG A 67 4.52 10.90 -6.37
CA ARG A 67 4.52 10.20 -5.08
C ARG A 67 3.60 10.87 -4.08
N THR A 68 2.30 10.79 -4.29
CA THR A 68 1.29 11.48 -3.46
C THR A 68 0.58 10.57 -2.48
N VAL A 69 0.51 9.27 -2.76
CA VAL A 69 -0.19 8.29 -1.93
C VAL A 69 0.67 7.04 -1.77
N SER A 70 0.94 6.67 -0.52
CA SER A 70 1.64 5.42 -0.18
C SER A 70 0.65 4.38 0.35
N LEU A 71 0.85 3.11 -0.03
CA LEU A 71 0.10 1.99 0.56
C LEU A 71 0.61 1.62 1.96
N PHE A 72 1.81 2.05 2.32
CA PHE A 72 2.42 1.74 3.61
C PHE A 72 1.96 2.66 4.74
N THR A 73 1.68 3.93 4.43
CA THR A 73 1.33 4.95 5.43
C THR A 73 0.53 6.08 4.82
N ASP A 74 -0.33 6.69 5.63
CA ASP A 74 -1.07 7.90 5.28
C ASP A 74 -0.27 9.17 5.61
N ASN A 75 0.73 9.06 6.51
CA ASN A 75 1.57 10.19 6.89
C ASN A 75 2.92 10.14 6.18
N LEU A 76 3.07 10.97 5.16
CA LEU A 76 4.32 11.09 4.39
C LEU A 76 5.34 12.06 4.99
N ASN A 77 5.08 12.64 6.16
CA ASN A 77 5.96 13.65 6.78
C ASN A 77 6.92 13.06 7.83
N VAL A 78 6.65 11.84 8.29
CA VAL A 78 7.47 11.15 9.29
C VAL A 78 8.06 9.87 8.72
N CYS A 79 9.25 9.50 9.19
CA CYS A 79 9.91 8.24 8.82
C CYS A 79 9.06 7.04 9.22
N TYR A 80 8.75 6.19 8.26
CA TYR A 80 7.94 4.99 8.45
C TYR A 80 8.56 3.98 9.42
N LEU A 81 9.90 3.95 9.52
CA LEU A 81 10.63 2.97 10.33
C LEU A 81 10.89 3.44 11.76
N CYS A 82 11.13 4.72 11.98
CA CYS A 82 11.54 5.23 13.31
C CYS A 82 10.74 6.43 13.82
N GLY A 83 9.79 6.96 13.04
CA GLY A 83 8.96 8.09 13.45
C GLY A 83 9.64 9.48 13.41
N CYS A 84 10.94 9.57 13.12
CA CYS A 84 11.63 10.85 12.98
C CYS A 84 11.13 11.64 11.75
N LYS A 85 11.56 12.88 11.60
CA LYS A 85 11.27 13.69 10.40
C LYS A 85 11.74 12.97 9.13
N LYS A 86 10.88 12.96 8.11
CA LYS A 86 11.19 12.39 6.79
C LYS A 86 12.19 13.29 6.05
N GLU A 87 13.14 12.67 5.36
CA GLU A 87 14.10 13.31 4.48
C GLU A 87 13.98 12.79 3.04
N HIS A 88 13.67 11.50 2.88
CA HIS A 88 13.56 10.81 1.58
C HIS A 88 12.23 10.08 1.43
N LEU A 89 11.88 9.78 0.17
CA LEU A 89 10.88 8.78 -0.19
C LEU A 89 11.60 7.62 -0.86
N HIS A 90 11.56 6.44 -0.22
CA HIS A 90 12.24 5.24 -0.68
C HIS A 90 11.25 4.30 -1.36
N GLU A 91 11.52 3.94 -2.61
CA GLU A 91 10.74 2.94 -3.34
C GLU A 91 11.08 1.53 -2.82
N VAL A 92 10.06 0.79 -2.37
CA VAL A 92 10.23 -0.55 -1.81
C VAL A 92 10.80 -1.50 -2.86
N PHE A 93 10.31 -1.43 -4.10
CA PHE A 93 10.88 -2.15 -5.23
C PHE A 93 11.64 -1.17 -6.12
N PHE A 94 12.95 -1.05 -5.88
CA PHE A 94 13.83 -0.10 -6.54
C PHE A 94 14.40 -0.64 -7.87
N GLY A 95 15.38 0.07 -8.45
CA GLY A 95 15.99 -0.29 -9.72
C GLY A 95 14.99 -0.27 -10.88
N ARG A 96 14.92 -1.36 -11.64
CA ARG A 96 14.00 -1.49 -12.79
C ARG A 96 12.50 -1.37 -12.41
N ASN A 97 12.16 -1.69 -11.17
CA ASN A 97 10.81 -1.66 -10.66
C ASN A 97 10.41 -0.32 -10.03
N ARG A 98 11.30 0.69 -10.02
CA ARG A 98 11.07 2.00 -9.42
C ARG A 98 9.80 2.68 -9.93
N VAL A 99 9.57 2.66 -11.23
CA VAL A 99 8.39 3.27 -11.86
C VAL A 99 7.11 2.57 -11.38
N ASN A 100 7.12 1.24 -11.30
CA ASN A 100 5.98 0.47 -10.81
C ASN A 100 5.75 0.71 -9.32
N SER A 101 6.81 0.77 -8.50
CA SER A 101 6.68 1.13 -7.08
C SER A 101 5.98 2.46 -6.89
N ILE A 102 6.34 3.48 -7.65
CA ILE A 102 5.72 4.81 -7.58
C ILE A 102 4.27 4.75 -8.06
N ARG A 103 4.03 4.09 -9.20
CA ARG A 103 2.70 3.95 -9.81
C ARG A 103 1.69 3.33 -8.85
N TYR A 104 2.10 2.31 -8.11
CA TYR A 104 1.23 1.54 -7.22
C TYR A 104 1.35 1.94 -5.75
N GLY A 105 2.00 3.07 -5.44
CA GLY A 105 2.10 3.57 -4.07
C GLY A 105 2.97 2.72 -3.14
N LEU A 106 3.93 1.96 -3.70
CA LEU A 106 4.81 1.06 -2.95
C LEU A 106 6.13 1.77 -2.60
N PHE A 107 6.02 2.87 -1.85
CA PHE A 107 7.13 3.64 -1.33
C PHE A 107 6.87 4.07 0.10
N ILE A 108 7.93 4.35 0.85
CA ILE A 108 7.87 4.76 2.25
C ILE A 108 8.67 6.06 2.48
N PRO A 109 8.17 6.96 3.37
CA PRO A 109 8.97 8.08 3.84
C PRO A 109 10.02 7.56 4.83
N VAL A 110 11.26 7.99 4.71
CA VAL A 110 12.37 7.59 5.58
C VAL A 110 13.29 8.78 5.91
N CYS A 111 13.92 8.76 7.09
CA CYS A 111 15.06 9.62 7.39
C CYS A 111 16.33 9.04 6.76
N GLU A 112 17.41 9.84 6.68
CA GLU A 112 18.68 9.43 6.07
C GLU A 112 19.23 8.11 6.65
N LYS A 113 19.23 7.99 8.00
CA LYS A 113 19.70 6.76 8.67
C LYS A 113 18.91 5.52 8.24
N CYS A 114 17.59 5.63 8.20
CA CYS A 114 16.71 4.53 7.80
C CYS A 114 16.76 4.27 6.29
N HIS A 115 16.99 5.31 5.46
CA HIS A 115 17.20 5.15 4.03
C HIS A 115 18.42 4.28 3.72
N ARG A 116 19.55 4.51 4.40
CA ARG A 116 20.75 3.65 4.28
C ARG A 116 20.46 2.21 4.70
N LYS A 117 19.67 2.00 5.77
CA LYS A 117 19.25 0.64 6.15
C LYS A 117 18.41 -0.05 5.07
N CYS A 118 17.51 0.67 4.41
CA CYS A 118 16.71 0.11 3.32
C CYS A 118 17.54 -0.37 2.12
N HIS A 119 18.81 -0.01 2.03
CA HIS A 119 19.72 -0.47 0.99
C HIS A 119 20.73 -1.53 1.45
N ASN A 120 21.00 -1.62 2.76
CA ASN A 120 22.10 -2.43 3.29
C ASN A 120 21.66 -3.56 4.23
N ASP A 121 20.39 -3.54 4.70
CA ASP A 121 19.85 -4.53 5.64
C ASP A 121 18.93 -5.48 4.87
N ALA A 122 19.44 -6.68 4.61
CA ALA A 122 18.75 -7.70 3.82
C ALA A 122 17.41 -8.14 4.45
N ASP A 123 17.36 -8.26 5.78
CA ASP A 123 16.16 -8.71 6.48
C ASP A 123 15.07 -7.63 6.42
N LEU A 124 15.47 -6.36 6.58
CA LEU A 124 14.57 -5.24 6.41
C LEU A 124 14.05 -5.16 4.97
N ILE A 125 14.92 -5.30 3.98
CA ILE A 125 14.54 -5.30 2.55
C ILE A 125 13.54 -6.41 2.26
N ASN A 126 13.82 -7.63 2.70
CA ASN A 126 12.93 -8.78 2.51
C ASN A 126 11.57 -8.57 3.20
N SER A 127 11.57 -8.04 4.41
CA SER A 127 10.35 -7.70 5.15
C SER A 127 9.50 -6.66 4.42
N LEU A 128 10.13 -5.60 3.90
CA LEU A 128 9.46 -4.56 3.12
C LEU A 128 8.92 -5.11 1.79
N HIS A 129 9.66 -5.96 1.10
CA HIS A 129 9.23 -6.61 -0.14
C HIS A 129 8.00 -7.50 0.09
N LYS A 130 8.03 -8.38 1.08
CA LYS A 130 6.88 -9.23 1.44
C LYS A 130 5.66 -8.38 1.77
N LYS A 131 5.83 -7.37 2.63
CA LYS A 131 4.74 -6.46 2.99
C LYS A 131 4.22 -5.68 1.79
N GLY A 132 5.11 -5.20 0.92
CA GLY A 132 4.76 -4.48 -0.31
C GLY A 132 3.94 -5.33 -1.27
N GLN A 133 4.31 -6.59 -1.48
CA GLN A 133 3.55 -7.52 -2.30
C GLN A 133 2.16 -7.78 -1.70
N LEU A 134 2.06 -8.03 -0.38
CA LEU A 134 0.75 -8.19 0.28
C LEU A 134 -0.14 -6.97 0.11
N LEU A 135 0.42 -5.76 0.32
CA LEU A 135 -0.31 -4.51 0.13
C LEU A 135 -0.77 -4.34 -1.32
N PHE A 136 0.07 -4.71 -2.29
CA PHE A 136 -0.29 -4.67 -3.70
C PHE A 136 -1.47 -5.59 -4.00
N VAL A 137 -1.37 -6.88 -3.65
CA VAL A 137 -2.43 -7.87 -3.91
C VAL A 137 -3.76 -7.46 -3.25
N CYS A 138 -3.70 -6.89 -2.04
CA CYS A 138 -4.88 -6.41 -1.36
C CYS A 138 -5.53 -5.17 -2.00
N ASN A 139 -4.74 -4.29 -2.63
CA ASN A 139 -5.25 -3.05 -3.19
C ASN A 139 -5.57 -3.13 -4.69
N TYR A 140 -4.99 -4.11 -5.38
CA TYR A 140 -5.14 -4.34 -6.83
C TYR A 140 -5.43 -5.83 -7.11
N PRO A 141 -6.57 -6.36 -6.62
CA PRO A 141 -6.88 -7.79 -6.72
C PRO A 141 -7.08 -8.28 -8.16
N GLU A 142 -7.28 -7.35 -9.11
CA GLU A 142 -7.42 -7.63 -10.54
C GLU A 142 -6.07 -7.73 -11.28
N LEU A 143 -4.95 -7.43 -10.59
CA LEU A 143 -3.62 -7.43 -11.19
C LEU A 143 -2.73 -8.49 -10.55
N GLU A 144 -2.00 -9.20 -11.40
CA GLU A 144 -0.99 -10.17 -10.94
C GLU A 144 0.33 -9.46 -10.62
N PHE A 145 0.74 -9.53 -9.35
CA PHE A 145 1.97 -8.87 -8.88
C PHE A 145 3.21 -9.31 -9.66
N VAL A 146 3.31 -10.63 -9.93
CA VAL A 146 4.47 -11.22 -10.61
C VAL A 146 4.58 -10.74 -12.06
N ASP A 147 3.46 -10.47 -12.73
CA ASP A 147 3.47 -9.94 -14.08
C ASP A 147 4.07 -8.53 -14.17
N ILE A 148 3.91 -7.75 -13.11
CA ILE A 148 4.36 -6.36 -13.04
C ILE A 148 5.77 -6.25 -12.48
N PHE A 149 6.07 -6.98 -11.37
CA PHE A 149 7.32 -6.86 -10.63
C PHE A 149 8.34 -7.96 -10.93
N ARG A 150 7.94 -9.01 -11.67
CA ARG A 150 8.78 -10.13 -12.15
C ARG A 150 9.42 -10.98 -11.05
N THR A 151 8.92 -10.87 -9.82
CA THR A 151 9.47 -11.60 -8.67
C THR A 151 8.34 -11.86 -7.67
N ASN A 152 8.36 -13.06 -7.04
CA ASN A 152 7.47 -13.37 -5.92
C ASN A 152 8.28 -13.34 -4.61
N TYR A 153 7.77 -12.60 -3.62
CA TYR A 153 8.43 -12.41 -2.31
C TYR A 153 7.67 -13.09 -1.15
N ILE A 154 6.50 -13.71 -1.40
CA ILE A 154 5.63 -14.25 -0.34
C ILE A 154 5.79 -15.77 -0.20
N ASN A 155 6.47 -16.43 -1.10
CA ASN A 155 6.74 -17.88 -1.02
C ASN A 155 7.88 -18.18 -0.09
#